data_bbe66692283180430bbc69533ba89fc7
#
_entry.id   bbe66692283180430bbc69533ba89fc7
#
_cell.length_a   1.000
_cell.length_b   1.000
_cell.length_c   1.000
_cell.angle_alpha   90.00
_cell.angle_beta   90.00
_cell.angle_gamma   90.00
#
_symmetry.space_group_name_H-M   'P 1'
#
loop_
_entity.id
_entity.type
_entity.pdbx_description
1 polymer ?
#
loop_
_entity_poly.entity_id
_entity_poly.type
_entity_poly.pdbx_seq_one_letter_code
_entity_poly.pdbx_strand_id
1 'polypeptide(L)'
;MTNSSVRFTFHTSRFTRPLLLLCLCGLITGCSNIIRSGLMNSNTVFLDPSTQRTAYLQLRNISENQAVTLSDIQTKLTAKGYQLTADPQQANYWIQAKVVYCHKAADEVAPESVAKAGFGAGISSGGTVMASASNAGREGMGGMPMGGGMPDMNAMMAQAMRGMGGGGGFPGMQMQHAPKEEGVIYLCVTDVQITDRKMGKPLGQPVGGQASAGPKVQQMRMVGHVRQKDLDIPEATPIIQEKISTGIAGMF
;
A
#
# COMPACT_ATOMS: atom_id res chain seq x y z
N MET A 1 12.12 60.23 -36.34
CA MET A 1 12.17 59.26 -35.20
C MET A 1 12.87 58.02 -35.68
N THR A 2 14.17 57.92 -35.46
CA THR A 2 15.08 56.88 -35.96
C THR A 2 15.24 55.84 -34.87
N ASN A 3 14.72 54.61 -35.10
CA ASN A 3 14.87 53.47 -34.20
C ASN A 3 16.21 52.79 -34.40
N SER A 4 17.14 52.97 -33.45
CA SER A 4 18.46 52.34 -33.47
C SER A 4 18.38 50.98 -32.81
N SER A 5 18.38 49.90 -33.60
CA SER A 5 18.38 48.50 -33.13
C SER A 5 19.83 48.08 -32.81
N VAL A 6 20.15 47.95 -31.55
CA VAL A 6 21.46 47.41 -31.11
C VAL A 6 21.39 45.87 -31.11
N ARG A 7 22.13 45.28 -32.06
CA ARG A 7 22.32 43.82 -32.12
C ARG A 7 23.49 43.40 -31.19
N PHE A 8 23.17 42.75 -30.10
CA PHE A 8 24.16 42.08 -29.25
C PHE A 8 24.53 40.71 -29.88
N THR A 9 25.74 40.64 -30.43
CA THR A 9 26.34 39.36 -30.86
C THR A 9 27.05 38.69 -29.69
N PHE A 10 26.45 37.63 -29.13
CA PHE A 10 27.11 36.78 -28.14
C PHE A 10 28.14 35.90 -28.84
N HIS A 11 29.41 36.23 -28.70
CA HIS A 11 30.53 35.33 -29.01
C HIS A 11 30.60 34.26 -27.91
N THR A 12 29.99 33.09 -28.09
CA THR A 12 30.17 31.96 -27.21
C THR A 12 31.51 31.30 -27.44
N SER A 13 32.47 31.58 -26.55
CA SER A 13 33.78 30.93 -26.53
C SER A 13 33.63 29.41 -26.40
N ARG A 14 34.26 28.68 -27.35
CA ARG A 14 34.23 27.20 -27.39
C ARG A 14 34.89 26.51 -26.20
N PHE A 15 35.54 27.25 -25.32
CA PHE A 15 36.24 26.71 -24.13
C PHE A 15 35.36 26.55 -22.89
N THR A 16 34.17 27.15 -22.81
CA THR A 16 33.32 27.06 -21.61
C THR A 16 32.46 25.79 -21.53
N ARG A 17 32.30 25.06 -22.65
CA ARG A 17 31.48 23.84 -22.68
C ARG A 17 32.05 22.64 -21.90
N PRO A 18 33.39 22.31 -21.96
CA PRO A 18 33.91 21.17 -21.20
C PRO A 18 33.96 21.43 -19.69
N LEU A 19 34.13 22.68 -19.26
CA LEU A 19 34.16 23.02 -17.84
C LEU A 19 32.81 22.90 -17.16
N LEU A 20 31.73 23.25 -17.85
CA LEU A 20 30.37 23.12 -17.36
C LEU A 20 29.92 21.65 -17.23
N LEU A 21 30.38 20.78 -18.17
CA LEU A 21 30.10 19.34 -18.10
C LEU A 21 30.84 18.67 -16.95
N LEU A 22 32.07 19.10 -16.62
CA LEU A 22 32.85 18.54 -15.52
C LEU A 22 32.27 18.91 -14.15
N CYS A 23 31.67 20.12 -13.99
CA CYS A 23 30.98 20.51 -12.77
C CYS A 23 29.65 19.74 -12.57
N LEU A 24 28.97 19.36 -13.65
CA LEU A 24 27.71 18.63 -13.53
C LEU A 24 27.92 17.17 -13.07
N CYS A 25 29.06 16.55 -13.37
CA CYS A 25 29.37 15.18 -12.94
C CYS A 25 29.77 15.07 -11.46
N GLY A 26 30.18 16.17 -10.83
CA GLY A 26 30.63 16.19 -9.42
C GLY A 26 29.50 16.18 -8.38
N LEU A 27 28.23 16.36 -8.78
CA LEU A 27 27.10 16.50 -7.85
C LEU A 27 26.34 15.20 -7.55
N ILE A 28 26.78 14.04 -8.06
CA ILE A 28 25.99 12.78 -7.99
C ILE A 28 26.49 11.82 -6.90
N THR A 29 27.52 12.15 -6.13
CA THR A 29 27.98 11.29 -5.02
C THR A 29 27.34 11.66 -3.68
N GLY A 30 26.04 11.82 -3.64
CA GLY A 30 25.29 11.82 -2.38
C GLY A 30 25.22 10.38 -1.86
N CYS A 31 25.89 10.06 -0.75
CA CYS A 31 25.68 8.79 -0.06
C CYS A 31 24.19 8.71 0.34
N SER A 32 23.40 7.92 -0.35
CA SER A 32 22.01 7.71 0.02
C SER A 32 21.94 7.08 1.41
N ASN A 33 21.14 7.68 2.29
CA ASN A 33 20.83 7.15 3.60
C ASN A 33 19.91 5.92 3.52
N ILE A 34 19.34 5.67 2.34
CA ILE A 34 18.35 4.61 2.10
C ILE A 34 19.05 3.28 1.91
N ILE A 35 18.69 2.31 2.74
CA ILE A 35 19.14 0.91 2.65
C ILE A 35 18.22 0.13 1.71
N ARG A 36 16.91 0.24 1.91
CA ARG A 36 15.90 -0.50 1.15
C ARG A 36 14.56 0.21 1.17
N SER A 37 13.78 0.04 0.12
CA SER A 37 12.39 0.49 0.09
C SER A 37 11.51 -0.54 -0.60
N GLY A 38 10.25 -0.66 -0.16
CA GLY A 38 9.31 -1.64 -0.67
C GLY A 38 7.86 -1.19 -0.58
N LEU A 39 7.01 -1.95 -1.26
CA LEU A 39 5.55 -1.84 -1.20
C LEU A 39 4.98 -3.23 -1.01
N MET A 40 4.04 -3.37 -0.10
CA MET A 40 3.32 -4.61 0.19
C MET A 40 1.83 -4.36 0.15
N ASN A 41 1.09 -5.39 -0.27
CA ASN A 41 -0.36 -5.35 -0.37
C ASN A 41 -0.98 -6.48 0.44
N SER A 42 -2.15 -6.24 1.04
CA SER A 42 -2.89 -7.28 1.78
C SER A 42 -3.47 -8.37 0.86
N ASN A 43 -3.83 -8.00 -0.36
CA ASN A 43 -4.46 -8.88 -1.35
C ASN A 43 -4.27 -8.31 -2.76
N THR A 44 -4.56 -9.13 -3.75
CA THR A 44 -4.56 -8.71 -5.16
C THR A 44 -5.96 -8.23 -5.54
N VAL A 45 -6.03 -7.11 -6.24
CA VAL A 45 -7.24 -6.57 -6.82
C VAL A 45 -7.33 -6.99 -8.28
N PHE A 46 -8.49 -7.50 -8.69
CA PHE A 46 -8.79 -7.86 -10.07
C PHE A 46 -9.89 -6.96 -10.59
N LEU A 47 -9.55 -6.11 -11.55
CA LEU A 47 -10.48 -5.23 -12.24
C LEU A 47 -10.79 -5.81 -13.61
N ASP A 48 -12.07 -5.80 -13.97
CA ASP A 48 -12.46 -6.22 -15.29
C ASP A 48 -12.13 -5.13 -16.32
N PRO A 49 -11.51 -5.48 -17.46
CA PRO A 49 -11.18 -4.52 -18.49
C PRO A 49 -12.45 -3.83 -18.99
N SER A 50 -12.40 -2.51 -19.07
CA SER A 50 -13.51 -1.70 -19.51
C SER A 50 -13.14 -0.81 -20.68
N THR A 51 -14.06 -0.71 -21.63
CA THR A 51 -13.94 0.21 -22.79
C THR A 51 -14.06 1.67 -22.36
N GLN A 52 -14.86 1.95 -21.33
CA GLN A 52 -15.00 3.31 -20.79
C GLN A 52 -14.12 3.45 -19.56
N ARG A 53 -13.03 4.16 -19.67
CA ARG A 53 -12.03 4.37 -18.62
C ARG A 53 -12.29 5.69 -17.89
N THR A 54 -13.43 5.78 -17.18
CA THR A 54 -13.74 6.95 -16.35
C THR A 54 -13.54 6.62 -14.86
N ALA A 55 -12.84 7.49 -14.14
CA ALA A 55 -12.55 7.29 -12.72
C ALA A 55 -12.82 8.54 -11.88
N TYR A 56 -13.43 8.35 -10.72
CA TYR A 56 -13.52 9.34 -9.65
C TYR A 56 -12.47 9.01 -8.59
N LEU A 57 -11.68 9.99 -8.21
CA LEU A 57 -10.58 9.81 -7.28
C LEU A 57 -10.83 10.60 -6.00
N GLN A 58 -10.83 9.92 -4.86
CA GLN A 58 -10.93 10.51 -3.54
C GLN A 58 -9.70 10.14 -2.71
N LEU A 59 -8.82 11.11 -2.50
CA LEU A 59 -7.59 10.97 -1.73
C LEU A 59 -7.75 11.67 -0.39
N ARG A 60 -7.38 10.99 0.69
CA ARG A 60 -7.38 11.55 2.05
C ARG A 60 -6.10 11.16 2.77
N ASN A 61 -5.55 12.08 3.51
CA ASN A 61 -4.45 11.80 4.44
C ASN A 61 -4.91 12.16 5.85
N ILE A 62 -4.95 11.17 6.74
CA ILE A 62 -5.25 11.34 8.17
C ILE A 62 -4.06 10.93 9.05
N SER A 63 -2.91 10.63 8.42
CA SER A 63 -1.68 10.29 9.13
C SER A 63 -1.00 11.52 9.73
N GLU A 64 0.00 11.31 10.54
CA GLU A 64 0.79 12.40 11.14
C GLU A 64 1.62 13.16 10.09
N ASN A 65 2.10 12.48 9.02
CA ASN A 65 2.83 13.13 7.93
C ASN A 65 1.89 13.63 6.84
N GLN A 66 1.47 14.89 6.93
CA GLN A 66 0.60 15.55 5.96
C GLN A 66 1.27 15.83 4.60
N ALA A 67 2.59 15.69 4.49
CA ALA A 67 3.30 15.88 3.22
C ALA A 67 3.02 14.76 2.19
N VAL A 68 2.47 13.61 2.62
CA VAL A 68 2.10 12.52 1.72
C VAL A 68 0.76 12.86 1.04
N THR A 69 0.81 13.33 -0.20
CA THR A 69 -0.37 13.84 -0.92
C THR A 69 -1.00 12.83 -1.88
N LEU A 70 -0.27 11.85 -2.37
CA LEU A 70 -0.68 10.89 -3.39
C LEU A 70 -1.22 11.52 -4.71
N SER A 71 -0.93 12.80 -4.95
CA SER A 71 -1.42 13.53 -6.14
C SER A 71 -0.98 12.91 -7.46
N ASP A 72 0.15 12.20 -7.48
CA ASP A 72 0.72 11.55 -8.68
C ASP A 72 -0.18 10.45 -9.25
N ILE A 73 -1.12 9.93 -8.46
CA ILE A 73 -2.11 8.95 -8.92
C ILE A 73 -2.92 9.52 -10.10
N GLN A 74 -3.29 10.80 -10.04
CA GLN A 74 -4.04 11.46 -11.13
C GLN A 74 -3.26 11.41 -12.44
N THR A 75 -2.00 11.85 -12.40
CA THR A 75 -1.12 11.86 -13.57
C THR A 75 -0.91 10.45 -14.13
N LYS A 76 -0.67 9.46 -13.24
CA LYS A 76 -0.44 8.07 -13.64
C LYS A 76 -1.68 7.42 -14.27
N LEU A 77 -2.88 7.67 -13.74
CA LEU A 77 -4.13 7.18 -14.30
C LEU A 77 -4.42 7.83 -15.66
N THR A 78 -4.21 9.15 -15.78
CA THR A 78 -4.39 9.86 -17.04
C THR A 78 -3.43 9.34 -18.11
N ALA A 79 -2.17 9.07 -17.75
CA ALA A 79 -1.19 8.47 -18.66
C ALA A 79 -1.60 7.07 -19.17
N LYS A 80 -2.41 6.34 -18.40
CA LYS A 80 -3.01 5.05 -18.79
C LYS A 80 -4.33 5.18 -19.56
N GLY A 81 -4.74 6.41 -19.91
CA GLY A 81 -5.94 6.71 -20.67
C GLY A 81 -7.23 6.77 -19.85
N TYR A 82 -7.13 6.89 -18.53
CA TYR A 82 -8.30 7.12 -17.69
C TYR A 82 -8.70 8.60 -17.70
N GLN A 83 -9.99 8.86 -17.91
CA GLN A 83 -10.57 10.19 -17.80
C GLN A 83 -11.04 10.39 -16.36
N LEU A 84 -10.47 11.36 -15.67
CA LEU A 84 -10.86 11.70 -14.31
C LEU A 84 -12.09 12.60 -14.34
N THR A 85 -13.08 12.30 -13.51
CA THR A 85 -14.30 13.10 -13.35
C THR A 85 -14.44 13.57 -11.90
N ALA A 86 -14.99 14.77 -11.74
CA ALA A 86 -15.32 15.30 -10.42
C ALA A 86 -16.67 14.75 -9.91
N ASP A 87 -17.52 14.25 -10.81
CA ASP A 87 -18.81 13.67 -10.45
C ASP A 87 -18.68 12.15 -10.30
N PRO A 88 -18.83 11.61 -9.07
CA PRO A 88 -18.78 10.19 -8.84
C PRO A 88 -19.84 9.40 -9.61
N GLN A 89 -20.97 10.02 -9.98
CA GLN A 89 -22.04 9.33 -10.72
C GLN A 89 -21.67 9.02 -12.17
N GLN A 90 -20.76 9.79 -12.74
CA GLN A 90 -20.26 9.61 -14.11
C GLN A 90 -19.04 8.68 -14.19
N ALA A 91 -18.49 8.29 -13.04
CA ALA A 91 -17.33 7.41 -12.98
C ALA A 91 -17.75 5.94 -13.02
N ASN A 92 -16.99 5.16 -13.79
CA ASN A 92 -17.08 3.70 -13.76
C ASN A 92 -16.32 3.10 -12.58
N TYR A 93 -15.21 3.74 -12.21
CA TYR A 93 -14.40 3.34 -11.08
C TYR A 93 -14.37 4.44 -10.02
N TRP A 94 -14.69 4.10 -8.79
CA TRP A 94 -14.43 4.96 -7.64
C TRP A 94 -13.19 4.45 -6.94
N ILE A 95 -12.18 5.29 -6.89
CA ILE A 95 -10.90 4.99 -6.27
C ILE A 95 -10.79 5.86 -5.02
N GLN A 96 -10.86 5.23 -3.87
CA GLN A 96 -10.75 5.89 -2.58
C GLN A 96 -9.46 5.41 -1.92
N ALA A 97 -8.52 6.32 -1.69
CA ALA A 97 -7.28 6.02 -1.00
C ALA A 97 -7.13 6.91 0.24
N LYS A 98 -6.92 6.27 1.39
CA LYS A 98 -6.78 6.95 2.68
C LYS A 98 -5.46 6.54 3.32
N VAL A 99 -4.52 7.49 3.43
CA VAL A 99 -3.31 7.32 4.23
C VAL A 99 -3.70 7.37 5.70
N VAL A 100 -3.52 6.26 6.41
CA VAL A 100 -3.97 6.11 7.81
C VAL A 100 -2.85 6.23 8.82
N TYR A 101 -1.62 5.94 8.39
CA TYR A 101 -0.42 6.01 9.22
C TYR A 101 0.79 6.34 8.35
N CYS A 102 1.67 7.20 8.81
CA CYS A 102 2.93 7.54 8.13
C CYS A 102 3.92 8.07 9.15
N HIS A 103 4.71 7.17 9.73
CA HIS A 103 5.66 7.51 10.80
C HIS A 103 6.77 6.45 10.89
N LYS A 104 7.72 6.68 11.81
CA LYS A 104 8.70 5.68 12.21
C LYS A 104 7.98 4.45 12.76
N ALA A 105 8.34 3.27 12.27
CA ALA A 105 7.89 2.02 12.83
C ALA A 105 8.70 1.66 14.09
N ALA A 106 8.10 0.97 15.04
CA ALA A 106 8.83 0.35 16.12
C ALA A 106 9.77 -0.75 15.59
N ASP A 107 10.87 -1.00 16.27
CA ASP A 107 11.95 -1.89 15.79
C ASP A 107 11.51 -3.32 15.47
N GLU A 108 10.41 -3.77 16.08
CA GLU A 108 9.87 -5.13 15.92
C GLU A 108 8.77 -5.23 14.86
N VAL A 109 8.36 -4.10 14.24
CA VAL A 109 7.25 -4.07 13.29
C VAL A 109 7.74 -4.53 11.92
N ALA A 110 7.23 -5.67 11.48
CA ALA A 110 7.42 -6.14 10.11
C ALA A 110 6.34 -5.53 9.19
N PRO A 111 6.71 -4.84 8.10
CA PRO A 111 5.75 -4.28 7.14
C PRO A 111 4.74 -5.32 6.62
N GLU A 112 5.16 -6.58 6.48
CA GLU A 112 4.34 -7.71 6.07
C GLU A 112 3.18 -7.98 7.03
N SER A 113 3.43 -7.91 8.34
CA SER A 113 2.40 -8.13 9.36
C SER A 113 1.34 -7.03 9.31
N VAL A 114 1.76 -5.79 9.05
CA VAL A 114 0.86 -4.64 8.89
C VAL A 114 0.01 -4.76 7.63
N ALA A 115 0.58 -5.23 6.53
CA ALA A 115 -0.15 -5.49 5.30
C ALA A 115 -1.18 -6.63 5.49
N LYS A 116 -0.77 -7.75 6.10
CA LYS A 116 -1.64 -8.92 6.37
C LYS A 116 -2.84 -8.61 7.26
N ALA A 117 -2.76 -7.58 8.11
CA ALA A 117 -3.89 -7.15 8.93
C ALA A 117 -5.10 -6.69 8.10
N GLY A 118 -4.88 -6.31 6.84
CA GLY A 118 -5.91 -5.97 5.89
C GLY A 118 -6.52 -4.58 6.07
N PHE A 119 -7.46 -4.27 5.16
CA PHE A 119 -8.16 -2.99 5.10
C PHE A 119 -8.88 -2.67 6.41
N GLY A 120 -8.75 -1.43 6.88
CA GLY A 120 -9.48 -0.93 8.05
C GLY A 120 -8.95 -1.37 9.41
N ALA A 121 -7.96 -2.26 9.49
CA ALA A 121 -7.36 -2.63 10.77
C ALA A 121 -6.70 -1.40 11.43
N GLY A 122 -6.92 -1.18 12.72
CA GLY A 122 -6.33 -0.08 13.46
C GLY A 122 -4.80 -0.18 13.51
N ILE A 123 -4.14 0.97 13.45
CA ILE A 123 -2.68 1.07 13.62
C ILE A 123 -2.43 1.96 14.85
N SER A 124 -1.63 1.45 15.78
CA SER A 124 -1.19 2.22 16.95
C SER A 124 0.02 3.10 16.63
N SER A 125 0.36 3.99 17.54
CA SER A 125 1.65 4.70 17.52
C SER A 125 2.79 3.67 17.48
N GLY A 126 3.74 3.84 16.55
CA GLY A 126 4.79 2.86 16.31
C GLY A 126 4.47 1.83 15.24
N GLY A 127 3.31 1.90 14.57
CA GLY A 127 2.99 1.07 13.39
C GLY A 127 2.52 -0.35 13.71
N THR A 128 2.26 -0.69 14.97
CA THR A 128 1.74 -2.00 15.35
C THR A 128 0.24 -2.09 15.05
N VAL A 129 -0.20 -3.25 14.57
CA VAL A 129 -1.62 -3.51 14.30
C VAL A 129 -2.35 -3.71 15.61
N MET A 130 -3.41 -2.94 15.83
CA MET A 130 -4.33 -3.19 16.93
C MET A 130 -5.17 -4.42 16.59
N ALA A 131 -5.22 -5.39 17.50
CA ALA A 131 -6.14 -6.50 17.35
C ALA A 131 -7.56 -5.95 17.26
N SER A 132 -8.20 -6.12 16.10
CA SER A 132 -9.59 -5.68 15.91
C SER A 132 -10.45 -6.56 16.80
N ALA A 133 -11.11 -5.97 17.79
CA ALA A 133 -12.10 -6.64 18.64
C ALA A 133 -13.31 -7.18 17.84
N SER A 134 -13.35 -6.92 16.53
CA SER A 134 -14.46 -7.29 15.64
C SER A 134 -14.53 -8.77 15.28
N ASN A 135 -13.50 -9.60 15.57
CA ASN A 135 -13.59 -11.05 15.38
C ASN A 135 -14.00 -11.82 16.63
N ALA A 136 -14.07 -11.17 17.80
CA ALA A 136 -14.52 -11.83 19.03
C ALA A 136 -16.05 -11.93 19.15
N GLY A 137 -16.81 -11.32 18.25
CA GLY A 137 -18.28 -11.21 18.35
C GLY A 137 -19.09 -12.06 17.38
N ARG A 138 -18.47 -12.92 16.55
CA ARG A 138 -19.21 -13.73 15.58
C ARG A 138 -19.22 -15.24 15.88
N GLU A 139 -18.54 -15.65 16.90
CA GLU A 139 -18.70 -16.99 17.47
C GLU A 139 -19.42 -16.87 18.81
N GLY A 140 -20.75 -17.04 18.79
CA GLY A 140 -21.46 -17.29 20.04
C GLY A 140 -22.65 -16.41 20.37
N MET A 141 -23.61 -16.25 19.46
CA MET A 141 -24.99 -15.97 19.84
C MET A 141 -25.92 -16.82 19.00
N GLY A 142 -26.20 -17.99 19.47
CA GLY A 142 -27.22 -18.85 18.84
C GLY A 142 -27.06 -20.31 19.19
N GLY A 143 -27.47 -20.70 20.38
CA GLY A 143 -27.59 -22.11 20.67
C GLY A 143 -27.49 -22.43 22.14
N MET A 144 -28.59 -22.35 22.88
CA MET A 144 -28.72 -23.09 24.12
C MET A 144 -28.53 -24.59 23.80
N PRO A 145 -27.62 -25.31 24.45
CA PRO A 145 -27.51 -26.75 24.26
C PRO A 145 -28.58 -27.45 25.05
N MET A 146 -29.70 -27.73 24.42
CA MET A 146 -30.58 -28.81 24.83
C MET A 146 -30.23 -30.04 23.99
N GLY A 147 -29.49 -30.96 24.54
CA GLY A 147 -29.26 -32.25 23.91
C GLY A 147 -27.90 -32.83 24.23
N GLY A 148 -27.87 -33.86 25.06
CA GLY A 148 -26.70 -34.65 25.39
C GLY A 148 -26.06 -35.24 24.12
N GLY A 149 -24.94 -34.71 23.73
CA GLY A 149 -24.08 -35.18 22.63
C GLY A 149 -22.74 -35.61 23.23
N MET A 150 -22.25 -36.77 22.80
CA MET A 150 -20.99 -37.36 23.22
C MET A 150 -19.83 -36.37 23.17
N PRO A 151 -18.87 -36.42 24.09
CA PRO A 151 -17.73 -35.52 24.06
C PRO A 151 -16.96 -35.69 22.75
N ASP A 152 -16.66 -34.59 22.13
CA ASP A 152 -15.94 -34.53 20.85
C ASP A 152 -14.53 -35.12 21.04
N MET A 153 -14.31 -36.30 20.48
CA MET A 153 -13.03 -37.02 20.53
C MET A 153 -11.88 -36.21 19.92
N ASN A 154 -12.18 -35.28 19.02
CA ASN A 154 -11.17 -34.41 18.43
C ASN A 154 -10.65 -33.36 19.44
N ALA A 155 -11.51 -32.85 20.32
CA ALA A 155 -11.11 -31.89 21.34
C ALA A 155 -10.20 -32.59 22.41
N MET A 156 -10.50 -33.85 22.72
CA MET A 156 -9.68 -34.64 23.64
C MET A 156 -8.30 -34.98 23.08
N MET A 157 -8.22 -35.25 21.76
CA MET A 157 -6.96 -35.52 21.08
C MET A 157 -6.07 -34.27 20.93
N ALA A 158 -6.66 -33.08 20.72
CA ALA A 158 -5.94 -31.84 20.68
C ALA A 158 -5.37 -31.43 22.07
N GLN A 159 -6.05 -31.78 23.14
CA GLN A 159 -5.59 -31.51 24.49
C GLN A 159 -4.52 -32.50 24.95
N ALA A 160 -4.57 -33.76 24.49
CA ALA A 160 -3.53 -34.76 24.74
C ALA A 160 -2.20 -34.39 24.01
N MET A 161 -2.27 -33.84 22.81
CA MET A 161 -1.06 -33.37 22.09
C MET A 161 -0.43 -32.13 22.74
N ARG A 162 -1.17 -31.30 23.46
CA ARG A 162 -0.61 -30.15 24.19
C ARG A 162 0.12 -30.58 25.49
N GLY A 163 -0.25 -31.71 26.06
CA GLY A 163 0.36 -32.22 27.30
C GLY A 163 1.67 -32.98 27.09
N MET A 164 1.96 -33.43 25.88
CA MET A 164 3.13 -34.28 25.59
C MET A 164 4.34 -33.49 25.03
N GLY A 165 4.26 -32.16 25.01
CA GLY A 165 5.32 -31.24 24.58
C GLY A 165 6.34 -30.87 25.66
N GLY A 166 6.43 -31.64 26.72
CA GLY A 166 7.43 -31.45 27.77
C GLY A 166 8.62 -32.39 27.62
N GLY A 167 9.74 -31.87 27.15
CA GLY A 167 11.05 -32.44 27.40
C GLY A 167 11.60 -33.46 26.39
N GLY A 168 11.88 -33.02 25.20
CA GLY A 168 12.72 -33.73 24.24
C GLY A 168 13.42 -32.71 23.32
N GLY A 169 14.38 -31.97 23.87
CA GLY A 169 15.20 -31.05 23.08
C GLY A 169 15.96 -31.86 22.03
N PHE A 170 15.61 -31.69 20.77
CA PHE A 170 16.52 -32.04 19.69
C PHE A 170 17.69 -31.04 19.73
N PRO A 171 18.92 -31.46 20.10
CA PRO A 171 20.08 -30.60 20.04
C PRO A 171 20.47 -30.45 18.57
N GLY A 172 20.15 -29.34 17.96
CA GLY A 172 20.71 -29.08 16.62
C GLY A 172 19.96 -28.17 15.70
N MET A 173 18.71 -27.80 15.93
CA MET A 173 18.10 -26.71 15.16
C MET A 173 18.26 -25.39 15.93
N GLN A 174 19.45 -24.82 15.88
CA GLN A 174 19.60 -23.37 16.06
C GLN A 174 18.77 -22.75 14.94
N MET A 175 17.57 -22.25 15.29
CA MET A 175 16.90 -21.27 14.43
C MET A 175 17.91 -20.15 14.28
N GLN A 176 18.59 -20.12 13.12
CA GLN A 176 19.39 -18.98 12.73
C GLN A 176 18.41 -17.80 12.72
N HIS A 177 18.43 -17.03 13.80
CA HIS A 177 17.79 -15.73 13.78
C HIS A 177 18.39 -15.00 12.59
N ALA A 178 17.55 -14.72 11.59
CA ALA A 178 17.98 -13.89 10.47
C ALA A 178 18.67 -12.66 11.07
N PRO A 179 19.85 -12.27 10.55
CA PRO A 179 20.59 -11.15 11.11
C PRO A 179 19.64 -9.96 11.20
N LYS A 180 19.58 -9.33 12.39
CA LYS A 180 18.74 -8.16 12.61
C LYS A 180 19.20 -7.09 11.63
N GLU A 181 18.36 -6.77 10.66
CA GLU A 181 18.66 -5.75 9.67
C GLU A 181 18.84 -4.40 10.38
N GLU A 182 20.01 -3.79 10.20
CA GLU A 182 20.32 -2.48 10.76
C GLU A 182 19.46 -1.38 10.15
N GLY A 183 19.29 -0.27 10.88
CA GLY A 183 18.58 0.92 10.42
C GLY A 183 17.13 1.02 10.92
N VAL A 184 16.54 2.14 10.59
CA VAL A 184 15.20 2.57 11.01
C VAL A 184 14.22 2.40 9.87
N ILE A 185 13.02 1.89 10.16
CA ILE A 185 11.94 1.78 9.16
C ILE A 185 11.00 2.98 9.29
N TYR A 186 10.85 3.71 8.18
CA TYR A 186 9.75 4.64 7.98
C TYR A 186 8.64 3.90 7.21
N LEU A 187 7.42 3.91 7.76
CA LEU A 187 6.29 3.11 7.29
C LEU A 187 5.10 4.02 6.98
N CYS A 188 4.50 3.85 5.80
CA CYS A 188 3.21 4.46 5.47
C CYS A 188 2.18 3.40 5.12
N VAL A 189 1.03 3.48 5.74
CA VAL A 189 -0.11 2.58 5.54
C VAL A 189 -1.24 3.33 4.85
N THR A 190 -1.70 2.77 3.73
CA THR A 190 -2.78 3.34 2.93
C THR A 190 -3.85 2.28 2.73
N ASP A 191 -5.06 2.60 3.16
CA ASP A 191 -6.24 1.79 2.88
C ASP A 191 -6.85 2.25 1.55
N VAL A 192 -7.01 1.31 0.62
CA VAL A 192 -7.52 1.56 -0.73
C VAL A 192 -8.80 0.78 -0.95
N GLN A 193 -9.84 1.47 -1.39
CA GLN A 193 -11.10 0.87 -1.82
C GLN A 193 -11.37 1.24 -3.26
N ILE A 194 -11.67 0.24 -4.08
CA ILE A 194 -12.04 0.41 -5.47
C ILE A 194 -13.44 -0.14 -5.65
N THR A 195 -14.35 0.70 -6.13
CA THR A 195 -15.71 0.32 -6.47
C THR A 195 -15.85 0.32 -7.99
N ASP A 196 -16.03 -0.86 -8.58
CA ASP A 196 -16.39 -1.03 -9.99
C ASP A 196 -17.90 -0.99 -10.14
N ARG A 197 -18.41 0.02 -10.85
CA ARG A 197 -19.86 0.25 -11.05
C ARG A 197 -20.40 -0.38 -12.32
N LYS A 198 -19.55 -0.95 -13.15
CA LYS A 198 -19.93 -1.51 -14.47
C LYS A 198 -20.46 -2.92 -14.44
N MET A 199 -20.36 -3.60 -13.34
CA MET A 199 -20.80 -4.98 -13.21
C MET A 199 -22.32 -5.13 -13.35
N GLY A 200 -22.85 -4.68 -14.48
CA GLY A 200 -24.26 -4.81 -14.79
C GLY A 200 -24.64 -5.92 -15.78
N LYS A 201 -23.66 -6.53 -16.48
CA LYS A 201 -23.96 -7.64 -17.40
C LYS A 201 -22.75 -8.54 -17.56
N PRO A 202 -22.75 -9.74 -16.95
CA PRO A 202 -21.78 -10.78 -17.33
C PRO A 202 -22.05 -11.21 -18.77
N LEU A 203 -21.07 -11.05 -19.65
CA LEU A 203 -21.10 -11.68 -20.96
C LEU A 203 -21.13 -13.19 -20.77
N GLY A 204 -22.26 -13.84 -21.12
CA GLY A 204 -22.30 -15.30 -21.26
C GLY A 204 -22.79 -16.10 -20.05
N GLN A 205 -23.56 -15.55 -19.13
CA GLN A 205 -24.22 -16.39 -18.12
C GLN A 205 -25.45 -17.12 -18.71
N PRO A 206 -25.59 -18.45 -18.45
CA PRO A 206 -26.80 -19.18 -18.77
C PRO A 206 -27.97 -18.61 -17.96
N VAL A 207 -29.12 -18.50 -18.61
CA VAL A 207 -30.38 -18.03 -18.05
C VAL A 207 -30.75 -18.90 -16.84
N GLY A 208 -30.60 -18.37 -15.61
CA GLY A 208 -31.01 -19.08 -14.39
C GLY A 208 -30.26 -18.74 -13.11
N GLY A 209 -29.07 -18.07 -13.17
CA GLY A 209 -28.33 -17.63 -11.98
C GLY A 209 -28.67 -16.19 -11.60
N GLN A 210 -29.07 -15.93 -10.37
CA GLN A 210 -29.18 -14.58 -9.82
C GLN A 210 -27.77 -13.97 -9.76
N ALA A 211 -27.33 -13.31 -10.85
CA ALA A 211 -26.15 -12.46 -10.81
C ALA A 211 -26.46 -11.28 -9.89
N SER A 212 -25.70 -11.10 -8.83
CA SER A 212 -25.81 -9.91 -8.00
C SER A 212 -25.47 -8.69 -8.85
N ALA A 213 -26.49 -7.94 -9.27
CA ALA A 213 -26.38 -6.77 -10.16
C ALA A 213 -25.88 -5.52 -9.41
N GLY A 214 -25.03 -5.69 -8.41
CA GLY A 214 -24.49 -4.60 -7.60
C GLY A 214 -23.05 -4.22 -7.97
N PRO A 215 -22.60 -3.03 -7.57
CA PRO A 215 -21.23 -2.61 -7.75
C PRO A 215 -20.27 -3.56 -7.00
N LYS A 216 -19.19 -3.96 -7.66
CA LYS A 216 -18.14 -4.78 -7.04
C LYS A 216 -17.21 -3.88 -6.25
N VAL A 217 -17.13 -4.09 -4.95
CA VAL A 217 -16.23 -3.35 -4.07
C VAL A 217 -15.05 -4.25 -3.70
N GLN A 218 -13.85 -3.75 -3.92
CA GLN A 218 -12.61 -4.40 -3.53
C GLN A 218 -11.85 -3.49 -2.57
N GLN A 219 -11.35 -4.06 -1.50
CA GLN A 219 -10.64 -3.36 -0.45
C GLN A 219 -9.30 -4.00 -0.21
N MET A 220 -8.27 -3.17 -0.02
CA MET A 220 -6.93 -3.64 0.26
C MET A 220 -6.19 -2.65 1.13
N ARG A 221 -5.19 -3.13 1.81
CA ARG A 221 -4.19 -2.31 2.51
C ARG A 221 -2.89 -2.34 1.74
N MET A 222 -2.32 -1.19 1.53
CA MET A 222 -0.98 -1.01 0.96
C MET A 222 -0.04 -0.45 2.03
N VAL A 223 1.12 -1.03 2.12
CA VAL A 223 2.15 -0.66 3.09
C VAL A 223 3.42 -0.32 2.34
N GLY A 224 3.69 0.98 2.23
CA GLY A 224 4.97 1.49 1.74
C GLY A 224 5.97 1.58 2.88
N HIS A 225 7.20 1.14 2.67
CA HIS A 225 8.25 1.25 3.67
C HIS A 225 9.58 1.67 3.06
N VAL A 226 10.33 2.44 3.82
CA VAL A 226 11.72 2.79 3.53
C VAL A 226 12.56 2.49 4.76
N ARG A 227 13.62 1.70 4.59
CA ARG A 227 14.63 1.48 5.62
C ARG A 227 15.79 2.41 5.36
N GLN A 228 16.18 3.16 6.38
CA GLN A 228 17.25 4.14 6.35
C GLN A 228 18.28 3.82 7.44
N LYS A 229 19.52 4.28 7.28
CA LYS A 229 20.53 4.21 8.35
C LYS A 229 20.09 5.07 9.52
N ASP A 230 19.76 6.32 9.22
CA ASP A 230 19.19 7.30 10.14
C ASP A 230 17.86 7.80 9.60
N LEU A 231 16.89 8.08 10.48
CA LEU A 231 15.57 8.52 10.08
C LEU A 231 15.61 9.89 9.40
N ASP A 232 15.33 9.90 8.10
CA ASP A 232 15.12 11.12 7.31
C ASP A 232 13.77 11.06 6.62
N ILE A 233 12.76 11.66 7.26
CA ILE A 233 11.38 11.68 6.75
C ILE A 233 11.27 12.45 5.42
N PRO A 234 11.89 13.64 5.27
CA PRO A 234 11.95 14.35 3.99
C PRO A 234 12.49 13.52 2.84
N GLU A 235 13.55 12.72 3.04
CA GLU A 235 14.11 11.84 2.02
C GLU A 235 13.19 10.63 1.74
N ALA A 236 12.59 10.04 2.76
CA ALA A 236 11.74 8.85 2.63
C ALA A 236 10.37 9.14 2.03
N THR A 237 9.79 10.31 2.31
CA THR A 237 8.42 10.66 1.93
C THR A 237 8.16 10.57 0.42
N PRO A 238 8.96 11.18 -0.48
CA PRO A 238 8.72 11.09 -1.92
C PRO A 238 8.83 9.67 -2.45
N ILE A 239 9.71 8.84 -1.89
CA ILE A 239 9.90 7.46 -2.31
C ILE A 239 8.65 6.61 -1.98
N ILE A 240 8.12 6.77 -0.78
CA ILE A 240 6.91 6.06 -0.37
C ILE A 240 5.71 6.53 -1.18
N GLN A 241 5.57 7.83 -1.37
CA GLN A 241 4.51 8.43 -2.17
C GLN A 241 4.51 7.88 -3.60
N GLU A 242 5.68 7.84 -4.23
CA GLU A 242 5.86 7.27 -5.57
C GLU A 242 5.48 5.79 -5.63
N LYS A 243 5.93 4.99 -4.65
CA LYS A 243 5.60 3.55 -4.59
C LYS A 243 4.11 3.30 -4.42
N ILE A 244 3.45 4.00 -3.48
CA ILE A 244 2.02 3.84 -3.23
C ILE A 244 1.23 4.31 -4.46
N SER A 245 1.57 5.48 -5.02
CA SER A 245 0.90 6.02 -6.22
C SER A 245 1.05 5.08 -7.42
N THR A 246 2.25 4.53 -7.63
CA THR A 246 2.51 3.55 -8.68
C THR A 246 1.76 2.24 -8.44
N GLY A 247 1.72 1.77 -7.19
CA GLY A 247 0.97 0.58 -6.82
C GLY A 247 -0.53 0.72 -7.08
N ILE A 248 -1.12 1.85 -6.68
CA ILE A 248 -2.55 2.12 -6.92
C ILE A 248 -2.82 2.22 -8.42
N ALA A 249 -2.05 3.03 -9.14
CA ALA A 249 -2.22 3.15 -10.60
C ALA A 249 -1.92 1.84 -11.33
N GLY A 250 -1.07 0.98 -10.78
CA GLY A 250 -0.70 -0.32 -11.33
C GLY A 250 -1.85 -1.32 -11.42
N MET A 251 -2.93 -1.11 -10.65
CA MET A 251 -4.13 -1.96 -10.66
C MET A 251 -5.05 -1.69 -11.87
N PHE A 252 -4.84 -0.60 -12.56
CA PHE A 252 -5.58 -0.13 -13.72
C PHE A 252 -4.69 -0.20 -14.98
#